data_6fbbad93a45ef0f31abd8cd8444f1eda
#
_entry.id   6fbbad93a45ef0f31abd8cd8444f1eda
#
_cell.length_a   1.000
_cell.length_b   1.000
_cell.length_c   1.000
_cell.angle_alpha   90.00
_cell.angle_beta   90.00
_cell.angle_gamma   90.00
#
_symmetry.space_group_name_H-M   'P 1'
#
loop_
_entity.id
_entity.type
_entity.pdbx_description
1 polymer ?
#
loop_
_entity_poly.entity_id
_entity_poly.type
_entity_poly.pdbx_seq_one_letter_code
_entity_poly.pdbx_strand_id
1 'polypeptide(L)'
;MATVILVRHGRTTANATGLLAGRAVGVSLDQIGRDQAALTGDRLAAVPVVGVVSSPLERCQQTAQLILDRQAGTPYAPVDLDLTECDYGQWQGRTLSDLATEDLWSVVQSQPSAVIFPGGESMAAMQARSVAAIRRHDAAFEAEYGPGAVWVAVSHGDIIKSILADALGMHLDLFQRINVGPASVSIVRYGASRPSVYATNTDAGDLSWLTNALHSGDAPVGGGAGQKAP
;
A
#
# COMPACT_ATOMS: atom_id res chain seq x y z
N MET A 1 -4.78 -21.40 -6.39
CA MET A 1 -4.64 -19.94 -6.59
C MET A 1 -4.98 -19.26 -5.29
N ALA A 2 -4.01 -18.63 -4.69
CA ALA A 2 -4.21 -17.89 -3.45
C ALA A 2 -4.84 -16.51 -3.73
N THR A 3 -5.23 -15.83 -2.67
CA THR A 3 -5.78 -14.49 -2.70
C THR A 3 -4.98 -13.60 -1.76
N VAL A 4 -4.42 -12.51 -2.28
CA VAL A 4 -3.76 -11.50 -1.45
C VAL A 4 -4.73 -10.38 -1.10
N ILE A 5 -4.70 -9.99 0.16
CA ILE A 5 -5.33 -8.78 0.70
C ILE A 5 -4.20 -7.75 0.90
N LEU A 6 -4.16 -6.75 0.04
CA LEU A 6 -3.20 -5.65 0.13
C LEU A 6 -3.73 -4.61 1.12
N VAL A 7 -2.98 -4.31 2.15
CA VAL A 7 -3.34 -3.33 3.18
C VAL A 7 -2.28 -2.23 3.22
N ARG A 8 -2.68 -0.98 3.01
CA ARG A 8 -1.80 0.15 3.27
C ARG A 8 -1.67 0.36 4.78
N HIS A 9 -0.48 0.72 5.26
CA HIS A 9 -0.32 1.12 6.66
C HIS A 9 -1.31 2.22 7.07
N GLY A 10 -1.70 2.27 8.33
CA GLY A 10 -2.53 3.33 8.91
C GLY A 10 -1.85 4.70 8.81
N ARG A 11 -2.60 5.79 9.07
CA ARG A 11 -2.09 7.15 8.98
C ARG A 11 -0.91 7.38 9.93
N THR A 12 0.03 8.22 9.49
CA THR A 12 1.17 8.70 10.27
C THR A 12 1.14 10.22 10.39
N THR A 13 1.88 10.79 11.33
CA THR A 13 2.04 12.24 11.42
C THR A 13 2.62 12.82 10.12
N ALA A 14 3.55 12.12 9.47
CA ALA A 14 4.10 12.54 8.18
C ALA A 14 3.01 12.65 7.10
N ASN A 15 2.09 11.68 7.02
CA ASN A 15 0.94 11.78 6.11
C ASN A 15 0.06 12.99 6.43
N ALA A 16 -0.23 13.23 7.73
CA ALA A 16 -1.09 14.33 8.18
C ALA A 16 -0.50 15.72 7.88
N THR A 17 0.83 15.83 7.85
CA THR A 17 1.54 17.09 7.57
C THR A 17 1.98 17.25 6.13
N GLY A 18 1.67 16.28 5.24
CA GLY A 18 2.06 16.31 3.84
C GLY A 18 3.57 16.12 3.61
N LEU A 19 4.24 15.42 4.53
CA LEU A 19 5.66 15.08 4.42
C LEU A 19 5.84 13.76 3.67
N LEU A 20 6.74 13.71 2.69
CA LEU A 20 7.11 12.49 1.98
C LEU A 20 8.08 11.66 2.82
N ALA A 21 7.54 10.78 3.66
CA ALA A 21 8.33 10.00 4.61
C ALA A 21 9.30 9.02 3.94
N GLY A 22 8.91 8.42 2.80
CA GLY A 22 9.72 7.42 2.11
C GLY A 22 10.14 6.28 3.05
N ARG A 23 11.45 6.02 3.12
CA ARG A 23 12.07 5.00 3.99
C ARG A 23 12.59 5.54 5.32
N ALA A 24 12.18 6.74 5.72
CA ALA A 24 12.62 7.33 6.99
C ALA A 24 12.29 6.42 8.17
N VAL A 25 13.28 6.27 9.06
CA VAL A 25 13.16 5.48 10.30
C VAL A 25 12.35 6.27 11.35
N GLY A 26 11.65 5.58 12.24
CA GLY A 26 10.89 6.20 13.33
C GLY A 26 9.57 6.83 12.93
N VAL A 27 9.11 6.60 11.69
CA VAL A 27 7.78 7.05 11.24
C VAL A 27 6.74 6.00 11.63
N SER A 28 6.10 6.23 12.78
CA SER A 28 5.08 5.36 13.36
C SER A 28 3.65 5.85 13.06
N LEU A 29 2.66 5.00 13.35
CA LEU A 29 1.25 5.37 13.27
C LEU A 29 0.92 6.46 14.30
N ASP A 30 0.15 7.46 13.89
CA ASP A 30 -0.52 8.34 14.84
C ASP A 30 -1.76 7.64 15.45
N GLN A 31 -2.48 8.33 16.36
CA GLN A 31 -3.64 7.71 17.00
C GLN A 31 -4.72 7.32 15.99
N ILE A 32 -5.02 8.20 15.03
CA ILE A 32 -6.00 7.92 13.97
C ILE A 32 -5.57 6.73 13.11
N GLY A 33 -4.27 6.63 12.80
CA GLY A 33 -3.74 5.49 12.05
C GLY A 33 -3.84 4.17 12.81
N ARG A 34 -3.63 4.18 14.14
CA ARG A 34 -3.87 3.00 14.97
C ARG A 34 -5.33 2.57 14.96
N ASP A 35 -6.25 3.53 15.10
CA ASP A 35 -7.69 3.26 15.08
C ASP A 35 -8.14 2.71 13.71
N GLN A 36 -7.64 3.29 12.61
CA GLN A 36 -7.87 2.80 11.24
C GLN A 36 -7.38 1.36 11.06
N ALA A 37 -6.14 1.08 11.48
CA ALA A 37 -5.55 -0.26 11.37
C ALA A 37 -6.29 -1.29 12.25
N ALA A 38 -6.76 -0.87 13.42
CA ALA A 38 -7.58 -1.69 14.31
C ALA A 38 -8.91 -2.09 13.65
N LEU A 39 -9.63 -1.12 13.06
CA LEU A 39 -10.87 -1.36 12.32
C LEU A 39 -10.65 -2.31 11.12
N THR A 40 -9.53 -2.15 10.41
CA THR A 40 -9.16 -3.08 9.33
C THR A 40 -8.90 -4.47 9.87
N GLY A 41 -8.23 -4.60 11.01
CA GLY A 41 -8.06 -5.88 11.70
C GLY A 41 -9.40 -6.53 12.05
N ASP A 42 -10.35 -5.76 12.60
CA ASP A 42 -11.70 -6.24 12.94
C ASP A 42 -12.46 -6.75 11.69
N ARG A 43 -12.33 -6.05 10.54
CA ARG A 43 -12.90 -6.52 9.25
C ARG A 43 -12.29 -7.84 8.79
N LEU A 44 -11.00 -8.02 9.01
CA LEU A 44 -10.26 -9.21 8.59
C LEU A 44 -10.39 -10.38 9.58
N ALA A 45 -10.93 -10.16 10.78
CA ALA A 45 -11.07 -11.20 11.81
C ALA A 45 -11.95 -12.38 11.36
N ALA A 46 -12.91 -12.14 10.47
CA ALA A 46 -13.78 -13.19 9.91
C ALA A 46 -13.10 -14.03 8.82
N VAL A 47 -11.91 -13.62 8.34
CA VAL A 47 -11.17 -14.28 7.28
C VAL A 47 -10.00 -15.05 7.88
N PRO A 48 -9.97 -16.39 7.80
CA PRO A 48 -8.83 -17.15 8.28
C PRO A 48 -7.63 -16.95 7.35
N VAL A 49 -6.77 -15.98 7.68
CA VAL A 49 -5.58 -15.71 6.89
C VAL A 49 -4.43 -16.67 7.26
N VAL A 50 -3.73 -17.21 6.26
CA VAL A 50 -2.62 -18.13 6.46
C VAL A 50 -1.30 -17.41 6.73
N GLY A 51 -1.18 -16.14 6.35
CA GLY A 51 0.01 -15.34 6.57
C GLY A 51 -0.23 -13.83 6.47
N VAL A 52 0.62 -13.05 7.14
CA VAL A 52 0.66 -11.58 7.10
C VAL A 52 2.10 -11.16 6.79
N VAL A 53 2.40 -10.89 5.53
CA VAL A 53 3.72 -10.40 5.07
C VAL A 53 3.75 -8.89 5.19
N SER A 54 4.80 -8.32 5.74
CA SER A 54 4.87 -6.87 5.97
C SER A 54 6.16 -6.24 5.45
N SER A 55 6.05 -5.00 4.97
CA SER A 55 7.20 -4.10 4.84
C SER A 55 7.96 -3.98 6.17
N PRO A 56 9.30 -3.81 6.16
CA PRO A 56 10.10 -3.65 7.39
C PRO A 56 9.85 -2.33 8.13
N LEU A 57 9.18 -1.35 7.50
CA LEU A 57 9.01 -0.04 8.11
C LEU A 57 8.00 -0.07 9.25
N GLU A 58 8.33 0.64 10.34
CA GLU A 58 7.62 0.59 11.62
C GLU A 58 6.10 0.74 11.49
N ARG A 59 5.63 1.70 10.70
CA ARG A 59 4.20 1.92 10.46
C ARG A 59 3.48 0.71 9.85
N CYS A 60 4.18 -0.06 9.00
CA CYS A 60 3.63 -1.31 8.44
C CYS A 60 3.65 -2.44 9.46
N GLN A 61 4.71 -2.54 10.27
CA GLN A 61 4.80 -3.53 11.35
C GLN A 61 3.70 -3.31 12.39
N GLN A 62 3.46 -2.06 12.78
CA GLN A 62 2.38 -1.70 13.70
C GLN A 62 1.00 -2.04 13.14
N THR A 63 0.78 -1.77 11.84
CA THR A 63 -0.47 -2.13 11.16
C THR A 63 -0.65 -3.65 11.09
N ALA A 64 0.41 -4.38 10.72
CA ALA A 64 0.40 -5.84 10.66
C ALA A 64 0.10 -6.46 12.03
N GLN A 65 0.71 -5.93 13.11
CA GLN A 65 0.45 -6.42 14.47
C GLN A 65 -1.01 -6.25 14.87
N LEU A 66 -1.61 -5.07 14.58
CA LEU A 66 -3.02 -4.81 14.86
C LEU A 66 -3.96 -5.75 14.10
N ILE A 67 -3.56 -6.24 12.92
CA ILE A 67 -4.30 -7.26 12.18
C ILE A 67 -4.11 -8.64 12.82
N LEU A 68 -2.86 -9.01 13.15
CA LEU A 68 -2.51 -10.29 13.77
C LEU A 68 -3.21 -10.50 15.12
N ASP A 69 -3.30 -9.45 15.94
CA ASP A 69 -3.95 -9.48 17.25
C ASP A 69 -5.44 -9.87 17.20
N ARG A 70 -6.04 -9.80 16.00
CA ARG A 70 -7.45 -10.12 15.75
C ARG A 70 -7.68 -11.44 15.03
N GLN A 71 -6.62 -12.14 14.68
CA GLN A 71 -6.73 -13.46 14.06
C GLN A 71 -6.90 -14.53 15.14
N ALA A 72 -7.79 -15.49 14.91
CA ALA A 72 -8.04 -16.61 15.83
C ALA A 72 -6.86 -17.60 15.93
N GLY A 73 -5.95 -17.59 14.95
CA GLY A 73 -4.77 -18.43 14.88
C GLY A 73 -3.47 -17.62 14.96
N THR A 74 -2.36 -18.29 14.67
CA THR A 74 -1.02 -17.68 14.56
C THR A 74 -0.56 -17.72 13.10
N PRO A 75 -1.00 -16.80 12.25
CA PRO A 75 -0.55 -16.74 10.85
C PRO A 75 0.97 -16.57 10.79
N TYR A 76 1.58 -17.12 9.74
CA TYR A 76 3.00 -16.87 9.46
C TYR A 76 3.22 -15.38 9.14
N ALA A 77 4.11 -14.69 9.85
CA ALA A 77 4.24 -13.24 9.78
C ALA A 77 5.67 -12.76 9.42
N PRO A 78 6.15 -13.01 8.19
CA PRO A 78 7.49 -12.59 7.77
C PRO A 78 7.53 -11.12 7.36
N VAL A 79 8.74 -10.55 7.44
CA VAL A 79 9.08 -9.25 6.87
C VAL A 79 9.69 -9.45 5.50
N ASP A 80 9.28 -8.63 4.51
CA ASP A 80 9.85 -8.66 3.17
C ASP A 80 10.33 -7.25 2.76
N LEU A 81 11.62 -7.15 2.45
CA LEU A 81 12.27 -5.91 2.03
C LEU A 81 11.74 -5.38 0.68
N ASP A 82 11.29 -6.28 -0.20
CA ASP A 82 10.74 -5.91 -1.50
C ASP A 82 9.36 -5.22 -1.40
N LEU A 83 8.70 -5.27 -0.22
CA LEU A 83 7.49 -4.52 0.08
C LEU A 83 7.75 -3.15 0.73
N THR A 84 9.02 -2.75 0.89
CA THR A 84 9.39 -1.43 1.42
C THR A 84 8.95 -0.32 0.46
N GLU A 85 8.62 0.86 1.01
CA GLU A 85 8.25 2.05 0.23
C GLU A 85 9.30 2.40 -0.83
N CYS A 86 8.89 3.16 -1.83
CA CYS A 86 9.81 3.70 -2.83
C CYS A 86 10.97 4.43 -2.15
N ASP A 87 12.17 4.18 -2.65
CA ASP A 87 13.33 4.99 -2.27
C ASP A 87 13.28 6.31 -3.04
N TYR A 88 12.72 7.33 -2.41
CA TYR A 88 12.60 8.65 -3.00
C TYR A 88 13.91 9.46 -2.98
N GLY A 89 15.00 8.90 -2.46
CA GLY A 89 16.31 9.54 -2.41
C GLY A 89 16.25 10.94 -1.79
N GLN A 90 16.67 11.96 -2.54
CA GLN A 90 16.72 13.36 -2.06
C GLN A 90 15.34 14.01 -1.83
N TRP A 91 14.26 13.36 -2.27
CA TRP A 91 12.89 13.82 -2.01
C TRP A 91 12.39 13.41 -0.64
N GLN A 92 13.00 12.39 -0.03
CA GLN A 92 12.61 11.90 1.27
C GLN A 92 12.74 12.99 2.35
N GLY A 93 11.72 13.13 3.18
CA GLY A 93 11.67 14.11 4.26
C GLY A 93 11.28 15.52 3.85
N ARG A 94 11.01 15.77 2.57
CA ARG A 94 10.52 17.07 2.08
C ARG A 94 8.98 17.10 2.06
N THR A 95 8.42 18.30 2.06
CA THR A 95 6.96 18.48 1.95
C THR A 95 6.50 18.27 0.51
N LEU A 96 5.29 17.73 0.33
CA LEU A 96 4.72 17.56 -1.01
C LEU A 96 4.52 18.90 -1.73
N SER A 97 4.28 19.99 -0.98
CA SER A 97 4.16 21.35 -1.53
C SER A 97 5.49 21.85 -2.12
N ASP A 98 6.62 21.57 -1.46
CA ASP A 98 7.94 21.95 -1.98
C ASP A 98 8.29 21.08 -3.20
N LEU A 99 8.01 19.78 -3.12
CA LEU A 99 8.27 18.85 -4.21
C LEU A 99 7.45 19.17 -5.47
N ALA A 100 6.24 19.72 -5.30
CA ALA A 100 5.39 20.13 -6.41
C ALA A 100 6.00 21.25 -7.27
N THR A 101 7.05 21.92 -6.79
CA THR A 101 7.79 22.95 -7.54
C THR A 101 8.98 22.41 -8.33
N GLU A 102 9.32 21.13 -8.16
CA GLU A 102 10.44 20.47 -8.84
C GLU A 102 10.06 20.08 -10.28
N ASP A 103 10.98 20.20 -11.22
CA ASP A 103 10.76 19.80 -12.61
C ASP A 103 10.35 18.32 -12.74
N LEU A 104 10.95 17.46 -11.92
CA LEU A 104 10.65 16.03 -11.90
C LEU A 104 9.22 15.74 -11.45
N TRP A 105 8.54 16.66 -10.73
CA TRP A 105 7.17 16.45 -10.26
C TRP A 105 6.19 16.17 -11.39
N SER A 106 6.29 16.94 -12.47
CA SER A 106 5.42 16.76 -13.64
C SER A 106 5.61 15.38 -14.27
N VAL A 107 6.84 14.85 -14.28
CA VAL A 107 7.17 13.51 -14.79
C VAL A 107 6.60 12.44 -13.86
N VAL A 108 6.73 12.61 -12.53
CA VAL A 108 6.15 11.69 -11.54
C VAL A 108 4.63 11.58 -11.70
N GLN A 109 3.96 12.67 -12.07
CA GLN A 109 2.51 12.67 -12.28
C GLN A 109 2.09 12.08 -13.61
N SER A 110 2.81 12.36 -14.70
CA SER A 110 2.39 12.02 -16.07
C SER A 110 3.07 10.81 -16.69
N GLN A 111 4.33 10.53 -16.30
CA GLN A 111 5.16 9.45 -16.84
C GLN A 111 5.99 8.75 -15.75
N PRO A 112 5.36 8.16 -14.71
CA PRO A 112 6.07 7.48 -13.64
C PRO A 112 7.08 6.44 -14.12
N SER A 113 6.84 5.77 -15.24
CA SER A 113 7.76 4.78 -15.80
C SER A 113 9.14 5.35 -16.19
N ALA A 114 9.21 6.65 -16.46
CA ALA A 114 10.46 7.35 -16.80
C ALA A 114 11.19 7.91 -15.57
N VAL A 115 10.57 7.84 -14.38
CA VAL A 115 11.12 8.46 -13.16
C VAL A 115 12.25 7.64 -12.57
N ILE A 116 13.36 8.33 -12.28
CA ILE A 116 14.43 7.89 -11.38
C ILE A 116 14.59 8.99 -10.34
N PHE A 117 14.35 8.70 -9.06
CA PHE A 117 14.52 9.69 -8.01
C PHE A 117 16.02 10.00 -7.78
N PRO A 118 16.40 11.27 -7.63
CA PRO A 118 17.80 11.64 -7.38
C PRO A 118 18.35 10.98 -6.11
N GLY A 119 19.33 10.09 -6.27
CA GLY A 119 19.89 9.31 -5.16
C GLY A 119 18.97 8.21 -4.62
N GLY A 120 17.89 7.89 -5.34
CA GLY A 120 16.91 6.85 -4.99
C GLY A 120 16.73 5.79 -6.08
N GLU A 121 15.60 5.09 -6.06
CA GLU A 121 15.27 4.06 -7.07
C GLU A 121 14.41 4.63 -8.20
N SER A 122 14.30 3.88 -9.30
CA SER A 122 13.31 4.17 -10.33
C SER A 122 11.94 3.60 -9.94
N MET A 123 10.86 4.26 -10.38
CA MET A 123 9.52 3.72 -10.14
C MET A 123 9.28 2.39 -10.86
N ALA A 124 9.93 2.15 -12.00
CA ALA A 124 9.88 0.87 -12.69
C ALA A 124 10.56 -0.25 -11.88
N ALA A 125 11.71 0.01 -11.23
CA ALA A 125 12.37 -0.95 -10.35
C ALA A 125 11.52 -1.23 -9.10
N MET A 126 10.92 -0.20 -8.51
CA MET A 126 9.98 -0.34 -7.39
C MET A 126 8.80 -1.26 -7.75
N GLN A 127 8.16 -1.04 -8.91
CA GLN A 127 7.09 -1.92 -9.39
C GLN A 127 7.58 -3.34 -9.58
N ALA A 128 8.71 -3.53 -10.26
CA ALA A 128 9.24 -4.86 -10.56
C ALA A 128 9.50 -5.69 -9.29
N ARG A 129 10.16 -5.10 -8.26
CA ARG A 129 10.44 -5.80 -7.00
C ARG A 129 9.16 -6.13 -6.21
N SER A 130 8.24 -5.16 -6.12
CA SER A 130 7.01 -5.35 -5.34
C SER A 130 6.06 -6.37 -5.96
N VAL A 131 5.90 -6.36 -7.28
CA VAL A 131 5.11 -7.37 -8.02
C VAL A 131 5.74 -8.75 -7.89
N ALA A 132 7.09 -8.85 -8.02
CA ALA A 132 7.79 -10.12 -7.84
C ALA A 132 7.62 -10.68 -6.43
N ALA A 133 7.66 -9.82 -5.39
CA ALA A 133 7.43 -10.23 -4.01
C ALA A 133 6.02 -10.81 -3.81
N ILE A 134 4.99 -10.11 -4.28
CA ILE A 134 3.60 -10.58 -4.17
C ILE A 134 3.42 -11.93 -4.86
N ARG A 135 3.92 -12.08 -6.09
CA ARG A 135 3.79 -13.34 -6.83
C ARG A 135 4.54 -14.49 -6.17
N ARG A 136 5.71 -14.22 -5.60
CA ARG A 136 6.50 -15.21 -4.85
C ARG A 136 5.76 -15.71 -3.62
N HIS A 137 5.22 -14.78 -2.79
CA HIS A 137 4.44 -15.15 -1.61
C HIS A 137 3.14 -15.84 -1.96
N ASP A 138 2.42 -15.37 -2.98
CA ASP A 138 1.16 -16.00 -3.42
C ASP A 138 1.38 -17.46 -3.84
N ALA A 139 2.43 -17.72 -4.63
CA ALA A 139 2.79 -19.08 -5.04
C ALA A 139 3.21 -19.96 -3.84
N ALA A 140 3.96 -19.42 -2.88
CA ALA A 140 4.40 -20.14 -1.70
C ALA A 140 3.20 -20.52 -0.80
N PHE A 141 2.30 -19.58 -0.53
CA PHE A 141 1.10 -19.84 0.28
C PHE A 141 0.13 -20.81 -0.42
N GLU A 142 -0.01 -20.70 -1.75
CA GLU A 142 -0.80 -21.68 -2.50
C GLU A 142 -0.21 -23.09 -2.39
N ALA A 143 1.10 -23.22 -2.52
CA ALA A 143 1.78 -24.51 -2.45
C ALA A 143 1.66 -25.16 -1.06
N GLU A 144 1.71 -24.35 0.00
CA GLU A 144 1.68 -24.83 1.38
C GLU A 144 0.25 -25.07 1.91
N TYR A 145 -0.68 -24.16 1.62
CA TYR A 145 -2.05 -24.16 2.18
C TYR A 145 -3.14 -24.53 1.17
N GLY A 146 -2.77 -24.73 -0.08
CA GLY A 146 -3.66 -25.14 -1.15
C GLY A 146 -4.41 -24.01 -1.84
N PRO A 147 -5.19 -24.37 -2.88
CA PRO A 147 -5.98 -23.40 -3.62
C PRO A 147 -7.10 -22.83 -2.72
N GLY A 148 -7.16 -21.50 -2.65
CA GLY A 148 -8.12 -20.79 -1.79
C GLY A 148 -7.46 -20.21 -0.54
N ALA A 149 -6.15 -20.40 -0.31
CA ALA A 149 -5.41 -19.70 0.73
C ALA A 149 -5.62 -18.18 0.62
N VAL A 150 -5.84 -17.53 1.75
CA VAL A 150 -5.96 -16.06 1.84
C VAL A 150 -4.84 -15.55 2.74
N TRP A 151 -4.12 -14.55 2.27
CA TRP A 151 -3.02 -13.94 3.00
C TRP A 151 -3.03 -12.42 2.87
N VAL A 152 -2.34 -11.73 3.77
CA VAL A 152 -2.30 -10.27 3.85
C VAL A 152 -0.90 -9.78 3.51
N ALA A 153 -0.81 -8.72 2.71
CA ALA A 153 0.42 -7.95 2.49
C ALA A 153 0.24 -6.53 3.01
N VAL A 154 1.00 -6.14 4.03
CA VAL A 154 0.96 -4.79 4.60
C VAL A 154 2.10 -3.96 4.02
N SER A 155 1.75 -2.90 3.29
CA SER A 155 2.73 -2.09 2.55
C SER A 155 2.29 -0.62 2.46
N HIS A 156 2.70 0.08 1.42
CA HIS A 156 2.65 1.53 1.25
C HIS A 156 1.81 1.93 0.03
N GLY A 157 1.52 3.23 -0.08
CA GLY A 157 0.65 3.76 -1.12
C GLY A 157 1.15 3.44 -2.52
N ASP A 158 2.37 3.85 -2.88
CA ASP A 158 2.86 3.70 -4.24
C ASP A 158 3.20 2.23 -4.57
N ILE A 159 3.59 1.44 -3.58
CA ILE A 159 3.77 -0.01 -3.73
C ILE A 159 2.45 -0.68 -4.12
N ILE A 160 1.39 -0.44 -3.37
CA ILE A 160 0.08 -1.06 -3.63
C ILE A 160 -0.50 -0.59 -4.95
N LYS A 161 -0.38 0.71 -5.27
CA LYS A 161 -0.82 1.23 -6.58
C LYS A 161 -0.10 0.52 -7.74
N SER A 162 1.22 0.30 -7.63
CA SER A 162 1.99 -0.35 -8.70
C SER A 162 1.66 -1.83 -8.83
N ILE A 163 1.38 -2.54 -7.73
CA ILE A 163 0.88 -3.93 -7.74
C ILE A 163 -0.50 -4.00 -8.39
N LEU A 164 -1.41 -3.08 -8.05
CA LEU A 164 -2.75 -3.02 -8.63
C LEU A 164 -2.70 -2.67 -10.12
N ALA A 165 -1.81 -1.76 -10.54
CA ALA A 165 -1.61 -1.44 -11.95
C ALA A 165 -1.17 -2.67 -12.75
N ASP A 166 -0.18 -3.45 -12.25
CA ASP A 166 0.23 -4.72 -12.87
C ASP A 166 -0.94 -5.71 -12.95
N ALA A 167 -1.68 -5.90 -11.84
CA ALA A 167 -2.80 -6.83 -11.79
C ALA A 167 -3.95 -6.46 -12.73
N LEU A 168 -4.16 -5.17 -12.99
CA LEU A 168 -5.15 -4.64 -13.93
C LEU A 168 -4.65 -4.58 -15.38
N GLY A 169 -3.37 -4.91 -15.65
CA GLY A 169 -2.77 -4.76 -16.96
C GLY A 169 -2.61 -3.29 -17.39
N MET A 170 -2.55 -2.38 -16.42
CA MET A 170 -2.36 -0.95 -16.65
C MET A 170 -0.88 -0.62 -16.80
N HIS A 171 -0.55 0.27 -17.74
CA HIS A 171 0.78 0.85 -17.80
C HIS A 171 1.08 1.64 -16.51
N LEU A 172 2.34 1.60 -16.06
CA LEU A 172 2.75 2.31 -14.82
C LEU A 172 2.42 3.80 -14.85
N ASP A 173 2.43 4.43 -16.02
CA ASP A 173 2.06 5.85 -16.19
C ASP A 173 0.61 6.18 -15.81
N LEU A 174 -0.22 5.17 -15.64
CA LEU A 174 -1.61 5.34 -15.23
C LEU A 174 -1.86 5.03 -13.74
N PHE A 175 -0.83 4.62 -12.98
CA PHE A 175 -1.00 4.14 -11.61
C PHE A 175 -1.50 5.22 -10.64
N GLN A 176 -1.27 6.52 -10.93
CA GLN A 176 -1.81 7.63 -10.13
C GLN A 176 -3.34 7.74 -10.17
N ARG A 177 -4.00 7.06 -11.12
CA ARG A 177 -5.47 6.95 -11.18
C ARG A 177 -6.04 6.04 -10.10
N ILE A 178 -5.18 5.26 -9.42
CA ILE A 178 -5.55 4.34 -8.35
C ILE A 178 -5.38 5.05 -7.00
N ASN A 179 -6.45 5.15 -6.24
CA ASN A 179 -6.39 5.64 -4.86
C ASN A 179 -6.16 4.49 -3.88
N VAL A 180 -5.30 4.73 -2.90
CA VAL A 180 -5.02 3.79 -1.80
C VAL A 180 -4.91 4.61 -0.51
N GLY A 181 -5.98 4.65 0.27
CA GLY A 181 -6.06 5.37 1.55
C GLY A 181 -5.34 4.65 2.69
N PRO A 182 -5.00 5.33 3.80
CA PRO A 182 -4.44 4.69 4.99
C PRO A 182 -5.36 3.58 5.51
N ALA A 183 -4.79 2.43 5.86
CA ALA A 183 -5.46 1.20 6.31
C ALA A 183 -6.53 0.67 5.34
N SER A 184 -6.59 1.17 4.09
CA SER A 184 -7.50 0.64 3.08
C SER A 184 -7.08 -0.76 2.63
N VAL A 185 -8.08 -1.50 2.17
CA VAL A 185 -7.96 -2.88 1.69
C VAL A 185 -8.19 -2.94 0.19
N SER A 186 -7.30 -3.62 -0.52
CA SER A 186 -7.49 -4.03 -1.91
C SER A 186 -7.29 -5.53 -2.03
N ILE A 187 -8.04 -6.21 -2.90
CA ILE A 187 -8.06 -7.67 -2.99
C ILE A 187 -7.72 -8.11 -4.40
N VAL A 188 -6.67 -8.92 -4.53
CA VAL A 188 -6.24 -9.50 -5.80
C VAL A 188 -6.14 -11.02 -5.66
N ARG A 189 -6.70 -11.74 -6.61
CA ARG A 189 -6.53 -13.18 -6.74
C ARG A 189 -5.67 -13.48 -7.95
N TYR A 190 -4.54 -14.13 -7.72
CA TYR A 190 -3.65 -14.55 -8.80
C TYR A 190 -4.14 -15.87 -9.40
N GLY A 191 -4.67 -15.78 -10.63
CA GLY A 191 -5.18 -16.93 -11.37
C GLY A 191 -4.09 -17.62 -12.20
N ALA A 192 -4.36 -18.85 -12.69
CA ALA A 192 -3.43 -19.60 -13.56
C ALA A 192 -3.12 -18.84 -14.86
N SER A 193 -4.05 -18.04 -15.36
CA SER A 193 -3.89 -17.28 -16.62
C SER A 193 -3.63 -15.79 -16.40
N ARG A 194 -4.30 -15.20 -15.42
CA ARG A 194 -4.22 -13.74 -15.14
C ARG A 194 -4.73 -13.43 -13.74
N PRO A 195 -4.25 -12.34 -13.10
CA PRO A 195 -4.81 -11.85 -11.85
C PRO A 195 -6.23 -11.29 -12.07
N SER A 196 -7.03 -11.31 -11.00
CA SER A 196 -8.35 -10.66 -10.94
C SER A 196 -8.39 -9.75 -9.73
N VAL A 197 -8.74 -8.48 -9.93
CA VAL A 197 -8.89 -7.49 -8.87
C VAL A 197 -10.36 -7.49 -8.44
N TYR A 198 -10.63 -7.85 -7.19
CA TYR A 198 -12.00 -7.95 -6.64
C TYR A 198 -12.44 -6.67 -5.95
N ALA A 199 -11.49 -5.93 -5.35
CA ALA A 199 -11.76 -4.68 -4.67
C ALA A 199 -10.52 -3.80 -4.67
N THR A 200 -10.72 -2.49 -4.64
CA THR A 200 -9.65 -1.49 -4.48
C THR A 200 -10.07 -0.45 -3.46
N ASN A 201 -9.13 -0.03 -2.60
CA ASN A 201 -9.28 1.09 -1.67
C ASN A 201 -10.54 1.05 -0.80
N THR A 202 -10.97 -0.12 -0.33
CA THR A 202 -12.11 -0.22 0.59
C THR A 202 -11.66 0.00 2.03
N ASP A 203 -12.48 0.70 2.80
CA ASP A 203 -12.28 0.93 4.23
C ASP A 203 -13.49 0.48 5.05
N ALA A 204 -13.45 0.66 6.36
CA ALA A 204 -14.55 0.32 7.26
C ALA A 204 -15.60 1.42 7.39
N GLY A 205 -15.37 2.59 6.77
CA GLY A 205 -16.26 3.76 6.84
C GLY A 205 -17.46 3.68 5.89
N ASP A 206 -18.35 4.63 6.03
CA ASP A 206 -19.45 4.89 5.10
C ASP A 206 -18.98 5.79 3.93
N LEU A 207 -19.92 6.26 3.13
CA LEU A 207 -19.62 7.11 1.97
C LEU A 207 -19.79 8.62 2.27
N SER A 208 -19.91 9.02 3.54
CA SER A 208 -20.09 10.42 3.92
C SER A 208 -18.97 11.36 3.47
N TRP A 209 -17.76 10.81 3.27
CA TRP A 209 -16.64 11.56 2.72
C TRP A 209 -16.90 12.14 1.31
N LEU A 210 -17.86 11.59 0.55
CA LEU A 210 -18.26 12.14 -0.75
C LEU A 210 -18.97 13.50 -0.62
N THR A 211 -19.43 13.87 0.58
CA THR A 211 -20.03 15.20 0.82
C THR A 211 -18.97 16.30 0.86
N ASN A 212 -17.71 15.96 1.11
CA ASN A 212 -16.60 16.89 1.03
C ASN A 212 -16.14 17.00 -0.42
N ALA A 213 -15.79 18.20 -0.87
CA ALA A 213 -15.29 18.40 -2.23
C ALA A 213 -14.10 17.47 -2.48
N LEU A 214 -14.25 16.57 -3.46
CA LEU A 214 -13.14 15.77 -3.93
C LEU A 214 -12.06 16.72 -4.47
N HIS A 215 -10.83 16.55 -4.03
CA HIS A 215 -9.72 17.29 -4.62
C HIS A 215 -9.61 16.88 -6.08
N SER A 216 -9.72 17.87 -6.97
CA SER A 216 -9.51 17.67 -8.40
C SER A 216 -8.00 17.47 -8.62
N GLY A 217 -7.58 16.24 -8.85
CA GLY A 217 -6.19 15.91 -9.13
C GLY A 217 -5.90 14.41 -8.96
N ASP A 218 -4.74 14.00 -9.45
CA ASP A 218 -4.26 12.63 -9.27
C ASP A 218 -3.95 12.33 -7.80
N ALA A 219 -3.90 11.05 -7.47
CA ALA A 219 -3.55 10.61 -6.12
C ALA A 219 -2.13 11.11 -5.75
N PRO A 220 -1.92 11.64 -4.53
CA PRO A 220 -0.63 12.21 -4.16
C PRO A 220 0.45 11.14 -4.11
N VAL A 221 1.70 11.54 -4.42
CA VAL A 221 2.90 10.70 -4.28
C VAL A 221 2.99 10.18 -2.83
N GLY A 222 3.30 8.90 -2.66
CA GLY A 222 3.29 8.25 -1.36
C GLY A 222 1.88 8.03 -0.78
N GLY A 223 0.82 8.30 -1.56
CA GLY A 223 -0.57 8.01 -1.21
C GLY A 223 -1.24 8.97 -0.21
N GLY A 224 -0.59 10.04 0.24
CA GLY A 224 -1.17 11.10 1.10
C GLY A 224 -1.78 10.64 2.42
N ALA A 225 -2.53 11.54 3.08
CA ALA A 225 -3.16 11.30 4.39
C ALA A 225 -4.51 10.56 4.34
N GLY A 226 -5.01 10.26 3.14
CA GLY A 226 -6.36 9.73 2.96
C GLY A 226 -7.44 10.81 3.05
N GLN A 227 -8.69 10.38 3.06
CA GLN A 227 -9.86 11.25 3.21
C GLN A 227 -9.88 11.83 4.63
N LYS A 228 -10.22 13.11 4.77
CA LYS A 228 -10.51 13.68 6.11
C LYS A 228 -11.83 13.07 6.58
N ALA A 229 -11.83 12.49 7.77
CA ALA A 229 -13.08 12.18 8.46
C ALA A 229 -13.86 13.50 8.67
N PRO A 230 -15.20 13.45 8.66
CA PRO A 230 -16.05 14.62 8.92
C PRO A 230 -15.81 15.20 10.31
#